data_517818cb9600dcdc8a82107b8da637c9
#
_entry.id   517818cb9600dcdc8a82107b8da637c9
#
_cell.length_a   1.000
_cell.length_b   1.000
_cell.length_c   1.000
_cell.angle_alpha   90.00
_cell.angle_beta   90.00
_cell.angle_gamma   90.00
#
_symmetry.space_group_name_H-M   'P 1'
#
loop_
_entity.id
_entity.type
_entity.pdbx_description
1 polymer ?
#
loop_
_entity_poly.entity_id
_entity_poly.type
_entity_poly.pdbx_seq_one_letter_code
_entity_poly.pdbx_strand_id
1 'polypeptide(L)'
;MRCNCPYVVCKYHGNCAACIAHNRESGDMAHCMEKVAMERGAKMPLRMPEKVYLENDYEAMSRRSAELVCDVVRKKPDALVSLPAGSTAKRTFEIMCEMAKAGEVDFSKTRFVALDEWLDLEDESENCNGFMCKHFYGPAGIPDEHITRFDIHAKDLDAACKAVDEVVFANGGIDVMLLGVGMNGHLGLNEPNSDFTLYSKVVDLDSVTMSVGQKYFTDGMKLTRGITLGIHHMFETGLVILRVGGVHKAEIMEKVFRSAPTEDIPATVLKLVPHGVIVTDRDAAANVLDLLENI
;
A
#
# COMPACT_ATOMS: atom_id res chain seq x y z
N MET A 1 26.74 -4.84 11.10
CA MET A 1 26.36 -4.03 9.90
C MET A 1 24.94 -4.43 9.57
N ARG A 2 24.02 -3.47 9.52
CA ARG A 2 22.61 -3.76 9.19
C ARG A 2 22.53 -4.16 7.71
N CYS A 3 21.71 -5.15 7.38
CA CYS A 3 21.42 -5.50 5.99
C CYS A 3 20.57 -4.35 5.37
N ASN A 4 21.01 -3.85 4.24
CA ASN A 4 20.28 -2.82 3.49
C ASN A 4 19.49 -3.41 2.30
N CYS A 5 19.29 -4.73 2.30
CA CYS A 5 18.45 -5.39 1.33
C CYS A 5 16.97 -5.09 1.63
N PRO A 6 16.19 -4.59 0.67
CA PRO A 6 14.78 -4.28 0.88
C PRO A 6 13.89 -5.53 1.02
N TYR A 7 14.37 -6.72 0.65
CA TYR A 7 13.62 -7.98 0.77
C TYR A 7 13.74 -8.56 2.18
N VAL A 8 13.03 -7.98 3.11
CA VAL A 8 13.17 -8.22 4.56
C VAL A 8 12.73 -9.61 5.03
N VAL A 9 11.82 -10.26 4.33
CA VAL A 9 11.34 -11.64 4.63
C VAL A 9 12.24 -12.74 4.05
N CYS A 10 13.29 -12.37 3.34
CA CYS A 10 14.22 -13.35 2.78
C CYS A 10 14.96 -14.10 3.91
N LYS A 11 15.01 -15.43 3.85
CA LYS A 11 15.73 -16.27 4.83
C LYS A 11 17.22 -15.94 5.00
N TYR A 12 17.80 -15.23 4.02
CA TYR A 12 19.19 -14.76 4.07
C TYR A 12 19.33 -13.31 4.50
N HIS A 13 18.20 -12.62 4.83
CA HIS A 13 18.25 -11.23 5.26
C HIS A 13 19.16 -11.07 6.49
N GLY A 14 20.07 -10.11 6.44
CA GLY A 14 21.09 -9.94 7.48
C GLY A 14 22.34 -10.83 7.36
N ASN A 15 22.31 -11.90 6.57
CA ASN A 15 23.43 -12.79 6.32
C ASN A 15 23.97 -12.64 4.89
N CYS A 16 24.77 -11.58 4.67
CA CYS A 16 25.30 -11.25 3.35
C CYS A 16 26.12 -12.37 2.71
N ALA A 17 26.90 -13.12 3.49
CA ALA A 17 27.71 -14.20 2.96
C ALA A 17 26.85 -15.34 2.38
N ALA A 18 25.83 -15.77 3.13
CA ALA A 18 24.90 -16.79 2.67
C ALA A 18 24.04 -16.30 1.50
N CYS A 19 23.62 -15.03 1.51
CA CYS A 19 22.89 -14.41 0.42
C CYS A 19 23.71 -14.39 -0.88
N ILE A 20 24.96 -13.96 -0.82
CA ILE A 20 25.85 -13.92 -2.00
C ILE A 20 26.11 -15.34 -2.52
N ALA A 21 26.38 -16.31 -1.64
CA ALA A 21 26.60 -17.69 -2.04
C ALA A 21 25.37 -18.27 -2.76
N HIS A 22 24.17 -18.09 -2.19
CA HIS A 22 22.92 -18.56 -2.79
C HIS A 22 22.66 -17.94 -4.18
N ASN A 23 22.76 -16.61 -4.29
CA ASN A 23 22.52 -15.93 -5.58
C ASN A 23 23.59 -16.30 -6.63
N ARG A 24 24.82 -16.55 -6.21
CA ARG A 24 25.88 -17.03 -7.11
C ARG A 24 25.60 -18.42 -7.65
N GLU A 25 25.06 -19.32 -6.83
CA GLU A 25 24.68 -20.69 -7.24
C GLU A 25 23.48 -20.68 -8.20
N SER A 26 22.51 -19.80 -7.99
CA SER A 26 21.35 -19.64 -8.86
C SER A 26 21.61 -18.81 -10.13
N GLY A 27 22.79 -18.17 -10.23
CA GLY A 27 23.10 -17.25 -11.33
C GLY A 27 22.44 -15.87 -11.21
N ASP A 28 21.93 -15.57 -10.03
CA ASP A 28 21.24 -14.32 -9.71
C ASP A 28 22.15 -13.29 -9.02
N MET A 29 21.66 -12.11 -8.78
CA MET A 29 22.32 -11.05 -8.01
C MET A 29 21.56 -10.77 -6.71
N ALA A 30 22.30 -10.53 -5.63
CA ALA A 30 21.67 -10.10 -4.38
C ALA A 30 20.97 -8.73 -4.56
N HIS A 31 19.75 -8.55 -4.08
CA HIS A 31 18.94 -7.35 -4.29
C HIS A 31 19.64 -6.04 -3.90
N CYS A 32 20.42 -6.06 -2.81
CA CYS A 32 21.19 -4.88 -2.40
C CYS A 32 22.29 -4.50 -3.41
N MET A 33 22.67 -5.40 -4.32
CA MET A 33 23.67 -5.15 -5.36
C MET A 33 23.02 -4.72 -6.68
N GLU A 34 21.74 -4.99 -6.89
CA GLU A 34 21.00 -4.58 -8.10
C GLU A 34 21.03 -3.06 -8.28
N LYS A 35 20.73 -2.30 -7.21
CA LYS A 35 20.79 -0.83 -7.23
C LYS A 35 22.17 -0.33 -7.60
N VAL A 36 23.22 -0.86 -6.96
CA VAL A 36 24.62 -0.47 -7.23
C VAL A 36 25.04 -0.84 -8.66
N ALA A 37 24.60 -1.99 -9.16
CA ALA A 37 24.89 -2.39 -10.53
C ALA A 37 24.23 -1.46 -11.56
N MET A 38 22.97 -1.10 -11.35
CA MET A 38 22.24 -0.17 -12.21
C MET A 38 22.84 1.24 -12.20
N GLU A 39 23.22 1.75 -11.03
CA GLU A 39 23.92 3.04 -10.88
C GLU A 39 25.25 3.07 -11.65
N ARG A 40 25.89 1.92 -11.81
CA ARG A 40 27.13 1.73 -12.58
C ARG A 40 26.90 1.40 -14.07
N GLY A 41 25.63 1.52 -14.53
CA GLY A 41 25.25 1.34 -15.92
C GLY A 41 25.06 -0.13 -16.34
N ALA A 42 24.97 -1.07 -15.42
CA ALA A 42 24.63 -2.44 -15.73
C ALA A 42 23.17 -2.52 -16.21
N LYS A 43 22.96 -3.19 -17.36
CA LYS A 43 21.60 -3.53 -17.83
C LYS A 43 21.11 -4.75 -17.06
N MET A 44 20.38 -4.52 -15.96
CA MET A 44 19.74 -5.58 -15.21
C MET A 44 18.33 -5.84 -15.73
N PRO A 45 17.84 -7.09 -15.70
CA PRO A 45 16.42 -7.36 -15.90
C PRO A 45 15.62 -6.58 -14.86
N LEU A 46 14.61 -5.83 -15.31
CA LEU A 46 13.71 -5.14 -14.41
C LEU A 46 12.88 -6.19 -13.65
N ARG A 47 12.97 -6.17 -12.32
CA ARG A 47 12.06 -6.95 -11.50
C ARG A 47 10.66 -6.35 -11.62
N MET A 48 9.70 -7.17 -11.97
CA MET A 48 8.30 -6.78 -12.14
C MET A 48 7.46 -7.27 -10.95
N PRO A 49 6.33 -6.61 -10.63
CA PRO A 49 5.32 -7.18 -9.73
C PRO A 49 4.82 -8.52 -10.27
N GLU A 50 4.26 -9.36 -9.40
CA GLU A 50 3.75 -10.68 -9.78
C GLU A 50 2.72 -10.59 -10.92
N LYS A 51 1.86 -9.57 -10.86
CA LYS A 51 0.86 -9.32 -11.89
C LYS A 51 0.53 -7.84 -12.04
N VAL A 52 0.30 -7.42 -13.29
CA VAL A 52 -0.20 -6.09 -13.62
C VAL A 52 -1.51 -6.23 -14.40
N TYR A 53 -2.55 -5.55 -13.93
CA TYR A 53 -3.82 -5.40 -14.64
C TYR A 53 -3.83 -4.01 -15.29
N LEU A 54 -3.73 -3.96 -16.60
CA LEU A 54 -3.85 -2.73 -17.38
C LEU A 54 -5.29 -2.60 -17.85
N GLU A 55 -6.01 -1.69 -17.24
CA GLU A 55 -7.41 -1.41 -17.55
C GLU A 55 -7.54 -0.20 -18.47
N ASN A 56 -8.66 -0.11 -19.20
CA ASN A 56 -8.83 0.92 -20.22
C ASN A 56 -8.97 2.32 -19.61
N ASP A 57 -9.62 2.43 -18.44
CA ASP A 57 -9.96 3.69 -17.80
C ASP A 57 -10.12 3.55 -16.28
N TYR A 58 -10.43 4.67 -15.64
CA TYR A 58 -10.65 4.76 -14.19
C TYR A 58 -11.81 3.87 -13.70
N GLU A 59 -12.89 3.73 -14.47
CA GLU A 59 -14.04 2.91 -14.09
C GLU A 59 -13.68 1.42 -14.11
N ALA A 60 -13.03 0.95 -15.17
CA ALA A 60 -12.57 -0.43 -15.29
C ALA A 60 -11.54 -0.78 -14.22
N MET A 61 -10.58 0.13 -13.96
CA MET A 61 -9.59 -0.01 -12.89
C MET A 61 -10.25 -0.08 -11.51
N SER A 62 -11.25 0.77 -11.26
CA SER A 62 -11.98 0.78 -9.98
C SER A 62 -12.77 -0.52 -9.78
N ARG A 63 -13.41 -1.03 -10.85
CA ARG A 63 -14.12 -2.31 -10.84
C ARG A 63 -13.18 -3.48 -10.60
N ARG A 64 -12.06 -3.54 -11.30
CA ARG A 64 -11.04 -4.59 -11.08
C ARG A 64 -10.56 -4.61 -9.64
N SER A 65 -10.27 -3.42 -9.08
CA SER A 65 -9.83 -3.30 -7.68
C SER A 65 -10.90 -3.78 -6.70
N ALA A 66 -12.16 -3.43 -6.93
CA ALA A 66 -13.30 -3.89 -6.12
C ALA A 66 -13.48 -5.41 -6.20
N GLU A 67 -13.41 -5.99 -7.40
CA GLU A 67 -13.52 -7.43 -7.63
C GLU A 67 -12.43 -8.19 -6.87
N LEU A 68 -11.18 -7.74 -6.94
CA LEU A 68 -10.06 -8.40 -6.25
C LEU A 68 -10.25 -8.40 -4.73
N VAL A 69 -10.69 -7.28 -4.13
CA VAL A 69 -10.98 -7.21 -2.69
C VAL A 69 -12.17 -8.11 -2.34
N CYS A 70 -13.27 -8.01 -3.09
CA CYS A 70 -14.49 -8.80 -2.85
C CYS A 70 -14.25 -10.31 -3.04
N ASP A 71 -13.35 -10.72 -3.94
CA ASP A 71 -13.00 -12.12 -4.12
C ASP A 71 -12.31 -12.73 -2.90
N VAL A 72 -11.48 -11.94 -2.19
CA VAL A 72 -10.88 -12.38 -0.93
C VAL A 72 -11.97 -12.54 0.14
N VAL A 73 -12.88 -11.57 0.27
CA VAL A 73 -13.98 -11.62 1.24
C VAL A 73 -14.94 -12.79 0.96
N ARG A 74 -15.26 -13.07 -0.31
CA ARG A 74 -16.08 -14.26 -0.66
C ARG A 74 -15.44 -15.57 -0.23
N LYS A 75 -14.10 -15.67 -0.35
CA LYS A 75 -13.35 -16.88 0.04
C LYS A 75 -13.16 -16.98 1.55
N LYS A 76 -13.03 -15.86 2.24
CA LYS A 76 -12.85 -15.73 3.68
C LYS A 76 -13.76 -14.62 4.21
N PRO A 77 -15.02 -14.91 4.58
CA PRO A 77 -15.99 -13.90 5.02
C PRO A 77 -15.55 -13.08 6.25
N ASP A 78 -14.71 -13.64 7.11
CA ASP A 78 -14.10 -13.00 8.29
C ASP A 78 -12.71 -12.39 8.00
N ALA A 79 -12.40 -12.12 6.73
CA ALA A 79 -11.14 -11.54 6.31
C ALA A 79 -10.83 -10.24 7.05
N LEU A 80 -9.54 -10.00 7.33
CA LEU A 80 -9.03 -8.71 7.78
C LEU A 80 -8.58 -7.91 6.55
N VAL A 81 -9.23 -6.78 6.32
CA VAL A 81 -9.08 -5.95 5.12
C VAL A 81 -8.52 -4.59 5.51
N SER A 82 -7.53 -4.09 4.76
CA SER A 82 -7.03 -2.72 4.88
C SER A 82 -7.30 -1.95 3.58
N LEU A 83 -7.89 -0.75 3.70
CA LEU A 83 -8.29 0.10 2.59
C LEU A 83 -7.75 1.52 2.78
N PRO A 84 -7.34 2.22 1.69
CA PRO A 84 -6.79 3.56 1.77
C PRO A 84 -7.90 4.60 1.83
N ALA A 85 -7.77 5.61 2.66
CA ALA A 85 -8.56 6.83 2.51
C ALA A 85 -8.09 7.62 1.27
N GLY A 86 -9.02 8.32 0.61
CA GLY A 86 -8.68 9.23 -0.47
C GLY A 86 -9.61 9.16 -1.68
N SER A 87 -9.72 10.29 -2.35
CA SER A 87 -10.68 10.49 -3.46
C SER A 87 -10.48 9.52 -4.62
N THR A 88 -9.25 9.08 -4.87
CA THR A 88 -8.94 8.15 -5.96
C THR A 88 -9.56 6.76 -5.76
N ALA A 89 -9.77 6.30 -4.52
CA ALA A 89 -10.38 5.00 -4.22
C ALA A 89 -11.92 5.04 -4.14
N LYS A 90 -12.53 6.22 -4.16
CA LYS A 90 -13.96 6.43 -3.92
C LYS A 90 -14.83 5.56 -4.83
N ARG A 91 -14.56 5.53 -6.14
CA ARG A 91 -15.35 4.73 -7.09
C ARG A 91 -15.23 3.22 -6.81
N THR A 92 -14.05 2.75 -6.38
CA THR A 92 -13.87 1.36 -5.93
C THR A 92 -14.81 1.03 -4.77
N PHE A 93 -14.93 1.92 -3.78
CA PHE A 93 -15.82 1.74 -2.63
C PHE A 93 -17.30 1.76 -3.04
N GLU A 94 -17.70 2.65 -3.95
CA GLU A 94 -19.05 2.70 -4.49
C GLU A 94 -19.40 1.35 -5.14
N ILE A 95 -18.51 0.80 -5.97
CA ILE A 95 -18.69 -0.50 -6.62
C ILE A 95 -18.79 -1.63 -5.58
N MET A 96 -17.92 -1.65 -4.57
CA MET A 96 -18.01 -2.64 -3.48
C MET A 96 -19.37 -2.56 -2.76
N CYS A 97 -19.88 -1.35 -2.50
CA CYS A 97 -21.21 -1.15 -1.92
C CYS A 97 -22.33 -1.58 -2.88
N GLU A 98 -22.19 -1.35 -4.18
CA GLU A 98 -23.12 -1.83 -5.21
C GLU A 98 -23.19 -3.36 -5.22
N MET A 99 -22.02 -4.03 -5.20
CA MET A 99 -21.90 -5.49 -5.13
C MET A 99 -22.50 -6.06 -3.85
N ALA A 100 -22.31 -5.40 -2.70
CA ALA A 100 -22.93 -5.82 -1.45
C ALA A 100 -24.46 -5.71 -1.49
N LYS A 101 -25.00 -4.61 -2.04
CA LYS A 101 -26.46 -4.41 -2.23
C LYS A 101 -27.05 -5.41 -3.21
N ALA A 102 -26.28 -5.85 -4.22
CA ALA A 102 -26.69 -6.88 -5.17
C ALA A 102 -26.60 -8.31 -4.59
N GLY A 103 -26.07 -8.48 -3.37
CA GLY A 103 -25.86 -9.79 -2.76
C GLY A 103 -24.66 -10.56 -3.34
N GLU A 104 -23.77 -9.89 -4.07
CA GLU A 104 -22.60 -10.48 -4.68
C GLU A 104 -21.44 -10.67 -3.68
N VAL A 105 -21.44 -9.91 -2.58
CA VAL A 105 -20.49 -10.01 -1.47
C VAL A 105 -21.18 -9.66 -0.16
N ASP A 106 -20.79 -10.31 0.94
CA ASP A 106 -21.31 -10.05 2.28
C ASP A 106 -20.16 -9.62 3.20
N PHE A 107 -20.19 -8.36 3.66
CA PHE A 107 -19.22 -7.79 4.58
C PHE A 107 -19.62 -7.94 6.07
N SER A 108 -20.72 -8.60 6.40
CA SER A 108 -21.26 -8.67 7.76
C SER A 108 -20.30 -9.30 8.81
N LYS A 109 -19.33 -10.08 8.36
CA LYS A 109 -18.30 -10.71 9.21
C LYS A 109 -16.90 -10.18 8.94
N THR A 110 -16.75 -9.35 7.89
CA THR A 110 -15.45 -8.81 7.47
C THR A 110 -14.95 -7.82 8.51
N ARG A 111 -13.67 -7.90 8.83
CA ARG A 111 -13.00 -6.98 9.75
C ARG A 111 -12.09 -6.04 8.96
N PHE A 112 -11.94 -4.84 9.46
CA PHE A 112 -11.14 -3.81 8.81
C PHE A 112 -10.07 -3.29 9.78
N VAL A 113 -8.89 -2.99 9.24
CA VAL A 113 -7.84 -2.28 9.94
C VAL A 113 -7.47 -1.02 9.17
N ALA A 114 -7.42 0.11 9.87
CA ALA A 114 -7.02 1.39 9.27
C ALA A 114 -5.61 1.27 8.66
N LEU A 115 -5.44 1.78 7.44
CA LEU A 115 -4.13 1.84 6.79
C LEU A 115 -3.25 2.90 7.44
N ASP A 116 -3.81 4.07 7.66
CA ASP A 116 -3.14 5.26 8.15
C ASP A 116 -4.13 6.25 8.77
N GLU A 117 -3.59 7.24 9.48
CA GLU A 117 -4.36 8.37 9.97
C GLU A 117 -3.46 9.60 10.12
N TRP A 118 -4.05 10.78 9.92
CA TRP A 118 -3.41 12.05 10.18
C TRP A 118 -3.37 12.34 11.68
N LEU A 119 -2.26 12.87 12.16
CA LEU A 119 -2.11 13.31 13.55
C LEU A 119 -2.21 14.84 13.64
N ASP A 120 -2.52 15.30 14.84
CA ASP A 120 -2.52 16.74 15.21
C ASP A 120 -3.54 17.59 14.43
N LEU A 121 -4.65 16.99 13.98
CA LEU A 121 -5.73 17.71 13.33
C LEU A 121 -6.61 18.43 14.36
N GLU A 122 -7.00 19.68 14.06
CA GLU A 122 -7.98 20.43 14.84
C GLU A 122 -9.43 19.95 14.56
N ASP A 123 -9.70 19.54 13.34
CA ASP A 123 -10.97 18.96 12.91
C ASP A 123 -10.73 17.57 12.30
N GLU A 124 -11.27 16.56 12.96
CA GLU A 124 -11.12 15.16 12.55
C GLU A 124 -12.23 14.67 11.61
N SER A 125 -13.22 15.49 11.33
CA SER A 125 -14.36 15.09 10.46
C SER A 125 -13.92 14.72 9.05
N GLU A 126 -12.79 15.25 8.60
CA GLU A 126 -12.20 15.03 7.26
C GLU A 126 -10.95 14.13 7.31
N ASN A 127 -10.63 13.53 8.46
CA ASN A 127 -9.52 12.58 8.58
C ASN A 127 -9.78 11.28 7.80
N CYS A 128 -8.80 10.36 7.78
CA CYS A 128 -8.92 9.08 7.06
C CYS A 128 -10.12 8.29 7.52
N ASN A 129 -10.35 8.18 8.84
CA ASN A 129 -11.51 7.48 9.40
C ASN A 129 -12.83 8.15 9.01
N GLY A 130 -12.93 9.47 9.08
CA GLY A 130 -14.11 10.24 8.65
C GLY A 130 -14.43 9.99 7.17
N PHE A 131 -13.40 10.01 6.32
CA PHE A 131 -13.53 9.68 4.91
C PHE A 131 -14.06 8.26 4.71
N MET A 132 -13.49 7.26 5.40
CA MET A 132 -13.91 5.86 5.29
C MET A 132 -15.31 5.63 5.81
N CYS A 133 -15.70 6.24 6.92
CA CYS A 133 -17.06 6.19 7.46
C CYS A 133 -18.08 6.74 6.45
N LYS A 134 -17.75 7.85 5.81
CA LYS A 134 -18.64 8.52 4.84
C LYS A 134 -18.78 7.75 3.53
N HIS A 135 -17.68 7.17 3.02
CA HIS A 135 -17.64 6.66 1.66
C HIS A 135 -17.68 5.13 1.54
N PHE A 136 -17.40 4.42 2.63
CA PHE A 136 -17.42 2.95 2.62
C PHE A 136 -18.10 2.33 3.84
N TYR A 137 -17.61 2.55 5.06
CA TYR A 137 -18.11 1.83 6.24
C TYR A 137 -19.61 2.06 6.47
N GLY A 138 -20.05 3.32 6.46
CA GLY A 138 -21.46 3.66 6.59
C GLY A 138 -22.33 3.11 5.46
N PRO A 139 -22.03 3.41 4.17
CA PRO A 139 -22.78 2.89 3.03
C PRO A 139 -22.83 1.37 2.90
N ALA A 140 -21.77 0.66 3.34
CA ALA A 140 -21.69 -0.80 3.37
C ALA A 140 -22.29 -1.42 4.65
N GLY A 141 -22.69 -0.61 5.64
CA GLY A 141 -23.28 -1.08 6.89
C GLY A 141 -22.28 -1.84 7.80
N ILE A 142 -21.00 -1.46 7.78
CA ILE A 142 -19.97 -2.12 8.59
C ILE A 142 -20.16 -1.74 10.07
N PRO A 143 -20.30 -2.72 10.99
CA PRO A 143 -20.37 -2.45 12.42
C PRO A 143 -19.06 -1.82 12.93
N ASP A 144 -19.16 -0.88 13.88
CA ASP A 144 -18.00 -0.17 14.41
C ASP A 144 -16.99 -1.10 15.10
N GLU A 145 -17.48 -2.14 15.77
CA GLU A 145 -16.68 -3.19 16.41
C GLU A 145 -15.86 -4.04 15.42
N HIS A 146 -16.15 -3.98 14.14
CA HIS A 146 -15.37 -4.65 13.09
C HIS A 146 -14.22 -3.80 12.55
N ILE A 147 -14.05 -2.57 13.05
CA ILE A 147 -13.07 -1.62 12.52
C ILE A 147 -12.01 -1.33 13.58
N THR A 148 -10.80 -1.80 13.35
CA THR A 148 -9.62 -1.46 14.16
C THR A 148 -9.01 -0.16 13.65
N ARG A 149 -8.84 0.82 14.53
CA ARG A 149 -8.29 2.15 14.25
C ARG A 149 -7.06 2.40 15.10
N PHE A 150 -6.19 3.30 14.65
CA PHE A 150 -5.16 3.87 15.50
C PHE A 150 -5.81 4.80 16.53
N ASP A 151 -5.43 4.68 17.80
CA ASP A 151 -5.80 5.68 18.82
C ASP A 151 -4.87 6.89 18.70
N ILE A 152 -5.31 7.87 17.90
CA ILE A 152 -4.53 9.09 17.63
C ILE A 152 -4.47 10.04 18.83
N HIS A 153 -5.25 9.81 19.87
CA HIS A 153 -5.26 10.57 21.14
C HIS A 153 -4.48 9.89 22.24
N ALA A 154 -3.89 8.72 21.98
CA ALA A 154 -3.07 8.02 22.93
C ALA A 154 -1.90 8.89 23.40
N LYS A 155 -1.60 8.87 24.70
CA LYS A 155 -0.41 9.53 25.24
C LYS A 155 0.89 8.91 24.71
N ASP A 156 0.85 7.64 24.38
CA ASP A 156 1.93 6.86 23.80
C ASP A 156 1.47 6.32 22.45
N LEU A 157 1.85 7.01 21.38
CA LEU A 157 1.51 6.63 20.02
C LEU A 157 2.22 5.35 19.56
N ASP A 158 3.40 5.03 20.12
CA ASP A 158 4.06 3.76 19.83
C ASP A 158 3.28 2.59 20.43
N ALA A 159 2.65 2.79 21.59
CA ALA A 159 1.73 1.80 22.15
C ALA A 159 0.46 1.66 21.29
N ALA A 160 -0.06 2.76 20.73
CA ALA A 160 -1.18 2.72 19.79
C ALA A 160 -0.83 1.95 18.51
N CYS A 161 0.38 2.14 17.96
CA CYS A 161 0.89 1.34 16.84
C CYS A 161 0.91 -0.15 17.18
N LYS A 162 1.50 -0.51 18.33
CA LYS A 162 1.60 -1.91 18.78
C LYS A 162 0.23 -2.57 18.97
N ALA A 163 -0.75 -1.83 19.48
CA ALA A 163 -2.11 -2.36 19.66
C ALA A 163 -2.76 -2.75 18.33
N VAL A 164 -2.55 -1.96 17.28
CA VAL A 164 -3.01 -2.29 15.91
C VAL A 164 -2.23 -3.48 15.35
N ASP A 165 -0.90 -3.51 15.53
CA ASP A 165 -0.06 -4.64 15.09
C ASP A 165 -0.50 -5.95 15.75
N GLU A 166 -0.84 -5.93 17.05
CA GLU A 166 -1.33 -7.11 17.78
C GLU A 166 -2.63 -7.67 17.18
N VAL A 167 -3.55 -6.81 16.74
CA VAL A 167 -4.77 -7.25 16.03
C VAL A 167 -4.42 -7.93 14.72
N VAL A 168 -3.48 -7.36 13.94
CA VAL A 168 -3.02 -7.94 12.68
C VAL A 168 -2.33 -9.29 12.93
N PHE A 169 -1.46 -9.39 13.93
CA PHE A 169 -0.76 -10.64 14.28
C PHE A 169 -1.73 -11.72 14.77
N ALA A 170 -2.72 -11.35 15.59
CA ALA A 170 -3.75 -12.27 16.06
C ALA A 170 -4.61 -12.86 14.93
N ASN A 171 -4.73 -12.12 13.80
CA ASN A 171 -5.39 -12.61 12.58
C ASN A 171 -4.47 -13.51 11.72
N GLY A 172 -3.17 -13.50 11.97
CA GLY A 172 -2.17 -14.17 11.11
C GLY A 172 -1.76 -13.33 9.89
N GLY A 173 -1.90 -12.01 9.97
CA GLY A 173 -1.66 -11.05 8.89
C GLY A 173 -2.94 -10.43 8.33
N ILE A 174 -2.78 -9.54 7.37
CA ILE A 174 -3.89 -8.90 6.63
C ILE A 174 -4.22 -9.80 5.43
N ASP A 175 -5.50 -10.09 5.19
CA ASP A 175 -5.89 -10.96 4.07
C ASP A 175 -5.84 -10.23 2.73
N VAL A 176 -6.26 -8.97 2.70
CA VAL A 176 -6.11 -8.09 1.53
C VAL A 176 -5.85 -6.64 1.93
N MET A 177 -4.88 -6.02 1.27
CA MET A 177 -4.54 -4.62 1.43
C MET A 177 -4.66 -3.91 0.08
N LEU A 178 -5.56 -2.93 -0.01
CA LEU A 178 -5.66 -2.02 -1.15
C LEU A 178 -4.87 -0.76 -0.85
N LEU A 179 -4.03 -0.32 -1.79
CA LEU A 179 -3.17 0.83 -1.65
C LEU A 179 -3.33 1.80 -2.82
N GLY A 180 -3.17 3.09 -2.56
CA GLY A 180 -2.82 4.08 -3.56
C GLY A 180 -1.33 4.38 -3.52
N VAL A 181 -0.81 5.10 -4.51
CA VAL A 181 0.57 5.61 -4.50
C VAL A 181 0.57 7.13 -4.44
N GLY A 182 1.37 7.69 -3.54
CA GLY A 182 1.61 9.13 -3.48
C GLY A 182 2.44 9.65 -4.66
N MET A 183 2.48 10.98 -4.84
CA MET A 183 3.26 11.61 -5.92
C MET A 183 4.78 11.42 -5.75
N ASN A 184 5.24 11.21 -4.51
CA ASN A 184 6.62 10.89 -4.16
C ASN A 184 6.89 9.39 -4.02
N GLY A 185 5.89 8.54 -4.27
CA GLY A 185 5.99 7.08 -4.21
C GLY A 185 5.67 6.48 -2.85
N HIS A 186 5.14 7.24 -1.90
CA HIS A 186 4.70 6.71 -0.60
C HIS A 186 3.52 5.74 -0.73
N LEU A 187 3.39 4.84 0.25
CA LEU A 187 2.28 3.89 0.43
C LEU A 187 1.70 4.06 1.83
N GLY A 188 0.39 4.32 1.94
CA GLY A 188 -0.15 4.84 3.18
C GLY A 188 0.56 6.14 3.52
N LEU A 189 1.11 6.28 4.74
CA LEU A 189 2.04 7.35 5.09
C LEU A 189 3.50 6.86 5.23
N ASN A 190 3.85 5.75 4.55
CA ASN A 190 5.25 5.34 4.45
C ASN A 190 5.96 6.20 3.41
N GLU A 191 6.52 7.31 3.87
CA GLU A 191 7.23 8.31 3.08
C GLU A 191 8.55 7.80 2.48
N PRO A 192 9.15 8.50 1.49
CA PRO A 192 10.50 8.19 1.00
C PRO A 192 11.49 7.96 2.15
N ASN A 193 12.37 6.97 1.98
CA ASN A 193 13.30 6.45 2.98
C ASN A 193 12.64 5.68 4.15
N SER A 194 11.40 5.25 4.01
CA SER A 194 10.78 4.36 4.99
C SER A 194 11.49 3.01 5.04
N ASP A 195 11.87 2.62 6.25
CA ASP A 195 12.45 1.32 6.54
C ASP A 195 11.44 0.20 6.34
N PHE A 196 11.69 -0.72 5.41
CA PHE A 196 10.81 -1.83 5.08
C PHE A 196 10.72 -2.91 6.19
N THR A 197 11.59 -2.83 7.20
CA THR A 197 11.56 -3.77 8.34
C THR A 197 10.60 -3.37 9.46
N LEU A 198 9.96 -2.20 9.36
CA LEU A 198 9.10 -1.68 10.42
C LEU A 198 7.65 -2.06 10.18
N TYR A 199 6.98 -2.42 11.28
CA TYR A 199 5.54 -2.50 11.42
C TYR A 199 4.93 -1.10 11.60
N SER A 200 3.77 -0.99 12.23
CA SER A 200 3.10 0.31 12.42
C SER A 200 4.00 1.34 13.11
N LYS A 201 3.89 2.58 12.68
CA LYS A 201 4.77 3.66 13.15
C LYS A 201 4.13 5.04 13.03
N VAL A 202 4.60 5.96 13.84
CA VAL A 202 4.41 7.40 13.65
C VAL A 202 5.46 7.92 12.67
N VAL A 203 5.07 8.86 11.83
CA VAL A 203 5.94 9.45 10.79
C VAL A 203 5.80 10.96 10.74
N ASP A 204 6.90 11.65 10.46
CA ASP A 204 6.88 13.02 9.97
C ASP A 204 6.57 13.00 8.47
N LEU A 205 5.68 13.90 8.03
CA LEU A 205 5.22 13.92 6.65
C LEU A 205 6.22 14.64 5.73
N ASP A 206 6.41 14.08 4.55
CA ASP A 206 7.18 14.73 3.48
C ASP A 206 6.46 15.98 2.96
N SER A 207 7.22 16.96 2.49
CA SER A 207 6.70 18.23 1.98
C SER A 207 5.72 18.05 0.80
N VAL A 208 5.92 17.04 -0.04
CA VAL A 208 5.02 16.71 -1.15
C VAL A 208 3.69 16.21 -0.58
N THR A 209 3.74 15.30 0.41
CA THR A 209 2.55 14.77 1.07
C THR A 209 1.77 15.88 1.79
N MET A 210 2.45 16.75 2.54
CA MET A 210 1.80 17.91 3.17
C MET A 210 1.10 18.80 2.14
N SER A 211 1.76 19.13 1.03
CA SER A 211 1.21 19.98 -0.03
C SER A 211 0.01 19.35 -0.75
N VAL A 212 0.08 18.04 -1.04
CA VAL A 212 -1.02 17.32 -1.70
C VAL A 212 -2.16 17.07 -0.72
N GLY A 213 -1.84 16.72 0.53
CA GLY A 213 -2.81 16.45 1.58
C GLY A 213 -3.67 17.67 1.92
N GLN A 214 -3.10 18.88 1.83
CA GLN A 214 -3.84 20.12 2.10
C GLN A 214 -5.14 20.28 1.30
N LYS A 215 -5.26 19.60 0.15
CA LYS A 215 -6.48 19.63 -0.68
C LYS A 215 -7.68 18.92 -0.02
N TYR A 216 -7.43 18.09 0.97
CA TYR A 216 -8.48 17.32 1.67
C TYR A 216 -9.03 18.07 2.89
N PHE A 217 -8.39 19.17 3.30
CA PHE A 217 -8.71 19.88 4.52
C PHE A 217 -9.03 21.35 4.25
N THR A 218 -9.79 21.96 5.16
CA THR A 218 -10.08 23.40 5.14
C THR A 218 -8.78 24.23 5.22
N ASP A 219 -8.77 25.39 4.58
CA ASP A 219 -7.60 26.27 4.55
C ASP A 219 -7.06 26.60 5.95
N GLY A 220 -5.75 26.40 6.12
CA GLY A 220 -5.01 26.73 7.36
C GLY A 220 -4.68 25.55 8.26
N MET A 221 -5.19 24.35 8.00
CA MET A 221 -4.85 23.17 8.78
C MET A 221 -3.41 22.73 8.51
N LYS A 222 -2.63 22.54 9.57
CA LYS A 222 -1.22 22.14 9.48
C LYS A 222 -1.12 20.62 9.52
N LEU A 223 -0.73 20.02 8.40
CA LEU A 223 -0.37 18.61 8.35
C LEU A 223 1.12 18.48 8.65
N THR A 224 1.49 17.74 9.67
CA THR A 224 2.90 17.56 10.08
C THR A 224 3.28 16.12 10.31
N ARG A 225 2.40 15.33 10.90
CA ARG A 225 2.65 13.95 11.28
C ARG A 225 1.48 13.04 10.89
N GLY A 226 1.78 11.76 10.81
CA GLY A 226 0.79 10.72 10.66
C GLY A 226 1.18 9.44 11.37
N ILE A 227 0.25 8.50 11.41
CA ILE A 227 0.44 7.14 11.92
C ILE A 227 0.00 6.17 10.82
N THR A 228 0.74 5.08 10.60
CA THR A 228 0.50 4.21 9.45
C THR A 228 0.91 2.77 9.75
N LEU A 229 0.22 1.81 9.11
CA LEU A 229 0.74 0.46 8.97
C LEU A 229 2.09 0.53 8.24
N GLY A 230 3.11 -0.12 8.79
CA GLY A 230 4.43 -0.14 8.18
C GLY A 230 4.52 -1.12 7.00
N ILE A 231 5.55 -0.95 6.19
CA ILE A 231 5.76 -1.74 4.97
C ILE A 231 5.94 -3.24 5.29
N HIS A 232 6.43 -3.59 6.48
CA HIS A 232 6.61 -4.99 6.84
C HIS A 232 5.30 -5.79 6.77
N HIS A 233 4.17 -5.20 7.14
CA HIS A 233 2.86 -5.84 6.99
C HIS A 233 2.54 -6.28 5.56
N MET A 234 3.04 -5.54 4.54
CA MET A 234 2.79 -5.88 3.15
C MET A 234 3.42 -7.21 2.75
N PHE A 235 4.58 -7.58 3.35
CA PHE A 235 5.23 -8.88 3.09
C PHE A 235 4.46 -10.06 3.68
N GLU A 236 3.63 -9.81 4.69
CA GLU A 236 2.82 -10.81 5.41
C GLU A 236 1.35 -10.77 5.00
N THR A 237 0.99 -9.89 4.06
CA THR A 237 -0.38 -9.75 3.56
C THR A 237 -0.68 -10.78 2.48
N GLY A 238 -1.87 -11.39 2.54
CA GLY A 238 -2.30 -12.42 1.60
C GLY A 238 -2.42 -11.93 0.15
N LEU A 239 -2.91 -10.69 -0.06
CA LEU A 239 -2.96 -10.01 -1.36
C LEU A 239 -2.73 -8.52 -1.18
N VAL A 240 -1.69 -7.97 -1.78
CA VAL A 240 -1.44 -6.52 -1.82
C VAL A 240 -1.78 -5.97 -3.20
N ILE A 241 -2.70 -5.04 -3.26
CA ILE A 241 -3.18 -4.41 -4.48
C ILE A 241 -2.74 -2.95 -4.49
N LEU A 242 -1.81 -2.58 -5.39
CA LEU A 242 -1.48 -1.19 -5.64
C LEU A 242 -2.33 -0.67 -6.79
N ARG A 243 -3.23 0.25 -6.48
CA ARG A 243 -4.09 0.90 -7.44
C ARG A 243 -3.51 2.24 -7.88
N VAL A 244 -3.30 2.43 -9.19
CA VAL A 244 -2.70 3.65 -9.73
C VAL A 244 -3.51 4.14 -10.94
N GLY A 245 -4.05 5.35 -10.88
CA GLY A 245 -4.90 5.87 -11.96
C GLY A 245 -4.68 7.35 -12.27
N GLY A 246 -4.91 7.69 -13.54
CA GLY A 246 -4.87 9.03 -14.08
C GLY A 246 -3.48 9.52 -14.49
N VAL A 247 -3.44 10.40 -15.50
CA VAL A 247 -2.21 10.90 -16.15
C VAL A 247 -1.23 11.54 -15.18
N HIS A 248 -1.73 12.16 -14.08
CA HIS A 248 -0.88 12.80 -13.08
C HIS A 248 -0.01 11.78 -12.30
N LYS A 249 -0.28 10.48 -12.42
CA LYS A 249 0.52 9.40 -11.82
C LYS A 249 1.53 8.78 -12.79
N ALA A 250 1.56 9.18 -14.05
CA ALA A 250 2.42 8.56 -15.07
C ALA A 250 3.92 8.63 -14.69
N GLU A 251 4.39 9.76 -14.15
CA GLU A 251 5.80 9.90 -13.75
C GLU A 251 6.18 9.00 -12.58
N ILE A 252 5.34 8.93 -11.54
CA ILE A 252 5.64 8.04 -10.40
C ILE A 252 5.52 6.58 -10.79
N MET A 253 4.57 6.23 -11.65
CA MET A 253 4.43 4.90 -12.20
C MET A 253 5.69 4.48 -12.97
N GLU A 254 6.24 5.37 -13.82
CA GLU A 254 7.49 5.14 -14.51
C GLU A 254 8.65 4.88 -13.54
N LYS A 255 8.79 5.70 -12.50
CA LYS A 255 9.81 5.50 -11.47
C LYS A 255 9.65 4.15 -10.77
N VAL A 256 8.42 3.77 -10.41
CA VAL A 256 8.13 2.47 -9.78
C VAL A 256 8.56 1.33 -10.69
N PHE A 257 8.24 1.38 -11.99
CA PHE A 257 8.57 0.28 -12.91
C PHE A 257 10.04 0.23 -13.29
N ARG A 258 10.69 1.37 -13.52
CA ARG A 258 12.08 1.43 -14.02
C ARG A 258 13.15 1.41 -12.94
N SER A 259 12.80 1.60 -11.65
CA SER A 259 13.76 1.53 -10.55
C SER A 259 13.89 0.11 -9.98
N ALA A 260 15.07 -0.24 -9.46
CA ALA A 260 15.19 -1.37 -8.54
C ALA A 260 14.37 -1.09 -7.25
N PRO A 261 13.94 -2.14 -6.51
CA PRO A 261 13.30 -1.94 -5.21
C PRO A 261 14.16 -1.11 -4.27
N THR A 262 13.60 -0.03 -3.73
CA THR A 262 14.33 0.95 -2.89
C THR A 262 13.41 1.65 -1.90
N GLU A 263 13.93 1.94 -0.71
CA GLU A 263 13.23 2.74 0.31
C GLU A 263 13.02 4.20 -0.15
N ASP A 264 13.82 4.72 -1.08
CA ASP A 264 13.64 6.07 -1.65
C ASP A 264 12.31 6.23 -2.40
N ILE A 265 11.76 5.12 -2.91
CA ILE A 265 10.47 5.06 -3.60
C ILE A 265 9.71 3.86 -3.02
N PRO A 266 9.01 4.02 -1.89
CA PRO A 266 8.39 2.90 -1.18
C PRO A 266 7.50 2.00 -2.04
N ALA A 267 6.79 2.55 -3.02
CA ALA A 267 5.94 1.77 -3.92
C ALA A 267 6.69 0.71 -4.73
N THR A 268 8.02 0.80 -4.85
CA THR A 268 8.84 -0.24 -5.50
C THR A 268 8.86 -1.55 -4.72
N VAL A 269 8.43 -1.56 -3.45
CA VAL A 269 8.29 -2.77 -2.63
C VAL A 269 7.35 -3.80 -3.25
N LEU A 270 6.37 -3.38 -4.06
CA LEU A 270 5.43 -4.28 -4.76
C LEU A 270 6.13 -5.31 -5.64
N LYS A 271 7.38 -5.05 -6.04
CA LYS A 271 8.22 -6.00 -6.79
C LYS A 271 8.81 -7.11 -5.92
N LEU A 272 8.72 -6.97 -4.61
CA LEU A 272 9.28 -7.90 -3.62
C LEU A 272 8.20 -8.60 -2.80
N VAL A 273 7.02 -7.97 -2.70
CA VAL A 273 5.91 -8.48 -1.90
C VAL A 273 5.34 -9.74 -2.57
N PRO A 274 5.26 -10.86 -1.85
CA PRO A 274 4.54 -12.04 -2.33
C PRO A 274 3.07 -11.66 -2.62
N HIS A 275 2.53 -12.12 -3.74
CA HIS A 275 1.15 -11.82 -4.14
C HIS A 275 0.84 -10.31 -4.27
N GLY A 276 1.85 -9.51 -4.59
CA GLY A 276 1.70 -8.10 -4.92
C GLY A 276 1.22 -7.91 -6.36
N VAL A 277 0.10 -7.21 -6.56
CA VAL A 277 -0.43 -6.90 -7.89
C VAL A 277 -0.59 -5.40 -8.09
N ILE A 278 -0.46 -4.94 -9.33
CA ILE A 278 -0.76 -3.56 -9.70
C ILE A 278 -2.02 -3.54 -10.56
N VAL A 279 -2.95 -2.64 -10.23
CA VAL A 279 -4.13 -2.33 -11.06
C VAL A 279 -4.00 -0.89 -11.53
N THR A 280 -3.89 -0.68 -12.82
CA THR A 280 -3.61 0.65 -13.40
C THR A 280 -4.48 0.91 -14.61
N ASP A 281 -4.76 2.19 -14.88
CA ASP A 281 -5.36 2.61 -16.14
C ASP A 281 -4.29 3.01 -17.17
N ARG A 282 -4.71 3.16 -18.42
CA ARG A 282 -3.80 3.53 -19.52
C ARG A 282 -3.16 4.90 -19.32
N ASP A 283 -3.85 5.83 -18.66
CA ASP A 283 -3.35 7.18 -18.42
C ASP A 283 -2.18 7.17 -17.42
N ALA A 284 -2.30 6.44 -16.31
CA ALA A 284 -1.20 6.28 -15.36
C ALA A 284 -0.06 5.41 -15.92
N ALA A 285 -0.37 4.47 -16.81
CA ALA A 285 0.62 3.59 -17.44
C ALA A 285 1.30 4.21 -18.67
N ALA A 286 0.95 5.43 -19.10
CA ALA A 286 1.39 6.02 -20.37
C ALA A 286 2.90 5.93 -20.63
N ASN A 287 3.72 6.11 -19.58
CA ASN A 287 5.18 6.09 -19.70
C ASN A 287 5.81 4.68 -19.58
N VAL A 288 5.00 3.63 -19.40
CA VAL A 288 5.46 2.24 -19.18
C VAL A 288 4.73 1.21 -20.03
N LEU A 289 3.92 1.63 -20.98
CA LEU A 289 3.20 0.72 -21.88
C LEU A 289 4.13 -0.25 -22.59
N ASP A 290 5.33 0.21 -22.96
CA ASP A 290 6.39 -0.60 -23.57
C ASP A 290 6.83 -1.80 -22.71
N LEU A 291 6.72 -1.67 -21.39
CA LEU A 291 7.02 -2.74 -20.44
C LEU A 291 5.83 -3.69 -20.23
N LEU A 292 4.61 -3.18 -20.33
CA LEU A 292 3.38 -3.93 -20.01
C LEU A 292 2.85 -4.75 -21.19
N GLU A 293 3.10 -4.30 -22.44
CA GLU A 293 2.67 -5.02 -23.65
C GLU A 293 3.48 -6.31 -23.91
N ASN A 294 4.54 -6.54 -23.14
CA ASN A 294 5.42 -7.71 -23.28
C ASN A 294 5.30 -8.69 -22.09
N ILE A 295 4.34 -8.47 -21.17
CA ILE A 295 4.01 -9.33 -20.04
C ILE A 295 2.67 -10.04 -20.31
#